data_87299261f05f59a6e097fbfbd4ab5385
#
_entry.id   87299261f05f59a6e097fbfbd4ab5385
#
_cell.length_a   1.000
_cell.length_b   1.000
_cell.length_c   1.000
_cell.angle_alpha   90.00
_cell.angle_beta   90.00
_cell.angle_gamma   90.00
#
_symmetry.space_group_name_H-M   'P 1'
#
loop_
_entity.id
_entity.type
_entity.pdbx_description
1 polymer ?
#
loop_
_entity_poly.entity_id
_entity_poly.type
_entity_poly.pdbx_seq_one_letter_code
_entity_poly.pdbx_strand_id
1 'polypeptide(L)'
;MKAKLFNQMRATVNILVLLCFISSFIQPRAEAAIKRGVAPIPVIDSKGNQVVLYKESHALIVGISEYSSGWPMLPGVQNDIEQVEFALKENGFRTVVLSNPSHDALKKAIENFINEHGQEVDNRLLFYFAGHGHTLKLSFGEDMGYFVPADAPHPQQDKHGFLSKGLNMELMQVYAKQIQSKHALFLFDSCFSGSFFSISRSV
;
A
#
# COMPACT_ATOMS: atom_id res chain seq x y z
N MET A 1 58.43 -45.14 -31.84
CA MET A 1 57.76 -44.88 -30.55
C MET A 1 57.63 -43.37 -30.19
N LYS A 2 58.60 -42.53 -30.54
CA LYS A 2 58.57 -41.08 -30.24
C LYS A 2 57.59 -40.25 -31.04
N ALA A 3 57.26 -40.61 -32.29
CA ALA A 3 56.27 -39.85 -33.12
C ALA A 3 54.80 -39.98 -32.65
N LYS A 4 54.43 -41.14 -32.06
CA LYS A 4 53.03 -41.34 -31.51
C LYS A 4 52.79 -40.54 -30.27
N LEU A 5 53.83 -40.33 -29.42
CA LEU A 5 53.72 -39.55 -28.19
C LEU A 5 53.56 -38.03 -28.50
N PHE A 6 54.24 -37.56 -29.56
CA PHE A 6 54.18 -36.16 -29.95
C PHE A 6 52.79 -35.74 -30.54
N ASN A 7 52.16 -36.66 -31.28
CA ASN A 7 50.79 -36.43 -31.80
C ASN A 7 49.73 -36.49 -30.71
N GLN A 8 49.91 -37.34 -29.68
CA GLN A 8 48.98 -37.34 -28.53
C GLN A 8 49.08 -36.08 -27.69
N MET A 9 50.26 -35.52 -27.49
CA MET A 9 50.43 -34.25 -26.77
C MET A 9 49.81 -33.05 -27.52
N ARG A 10 49.92 -33.03 -28.85
CA ARG A 10 49.26 -31.97 -29.65
C ARG A 10 47.75 -32.03 -29.63
N ALA A 11 47.16 -33.21 -29.61
CA ALA A 11 45.72 -33.40 -29.53
C ALA A 11 45.15 -32.97 -28.15
N THR A 12 45.88 -33.29 -27.06
CA THR A 12 45.46 -32.89 -25.70
C THR A 12 45.58 -31.38 -25.46
N VAL A 13 46.61 -30.72 -25.98
CA VAL A 13 46.76 -29.27 -25.86
C VAL A 13 45.70 -28.52 -26.66
N ASN A 14 45.31 -29.00 -27.86
CA ASN A 14 44.27 -28.39 -28.67
C ASN A 14 42.88 -28.53 -28.04
N ILE A 15 42.58 -29.68 -27.37
CA ILE A 15 41.31 -29.88 -26.67
C ILE A 15 41.24 -29.00 -25.41
N LEU A 16 42.35 -28.80 -24.69
CA LEU A 16 42.39 -27.95 -23.52
C LEU A 16 42.19 -26.47 -23.86
N VAL A 17 42.78 -26.01 -24.97
CA VAL A 17 42.60 -24.63 -25.47
C VAL A 17 41.15 -24.40 -25.96
N LEU A 18 40.56 -25.40 -26.62
CA LEU A 18 39.16 -25.31 -27.08
C LEU A 18 38.17 -25.28 -25.91
N LEU A 19 38.42 -26.02 -24.83
CA LEU A 19 37.58 -25.99 -23.61
C LEU A 19 37.71 -24.67 -22.86
N CYS A 20 38.88 -24.01 -22.84
CA CYS A 20 39.05 -22.68 -22.26
C CYS A 20 38.29 -21.58 -23.04
N PHE A 21 38.14 -21.71 -24.37
CA PHE A 21 37.42 -20.75 -25.19
C PHE A 21 35.89 -20.89 -25.08
N ILE A 22 35.38 -22.07 -24.77
CA ILE A 22 33.92 -22.29 -24.60
C ILE A 22 33.42 -21.81 -23.22
N SER A 23 34.29 -21.83 -22.18
CA SER A 23 33.91 -21.36 -20.85
C SER A 23 33.83 -19.82 -20.73
N SER A 24 34.39 -19.08 -21.70
CA SER A 24 34.38 -17.60 -21.68
C SER A 24 33.07 -16.99 -22.25
N PHE A 25 32.14 -17.79 -22.79
CA PHE A 25 30.88 -17.29 -23.37
C PHE A 25 29.63 -17.58 -22.53
N ILE A 26 29.77 -18.29 -21.41
CA ILE A 26 28.68 -18.43 -20.46
C ILE A 26 28.89 -17.42 -19.33
N GLN A 27 28.84 -16.13 -19.65
CA GLN A 27 28.52 -15.15 -18.64
C GLN A 27 27.02 -15.34 -18.31
N PRO A 28 26.65 -15.58 -17.03
CA PRO A 28 25.27 -15.44 -16.64
C PRO A 28 24.93 -13.98 -16.94
N ARG A 29 24.12 -13.77 -17.96
CA ARG A 29 23.45 -12.50 -18.17
C ARG A 29 22.61 -12.32 -16.91
N ALA A 30 23.10 -11.55 -15.96
CA ALA A 30 22.28 -11.05 -14.87
C ALA A 30 21.13 -10.35 -15.59
N GLU A 31 20.00 -11.02 -15.69
CA GLU A 31 18.73 -10.37 -15.96
C GLU A 31 18.62 -9.34 -14.85
N ALA A 32 18.95 -8.10 -15.18
CA ALA A 32 18.57 -6.98 -14.37
C ALA A 32 17.04 -7.08 -14.29
N ALA A 33 16.54 -7.65 -13.20
CA ALA A 33 15.15 -7.57 -12.85
C ALA A 33 14.81 -6.09 -12.99
N ILE A 34 14.04 -5.76 -14.02
CA ILE A 34 13.52 -4.41 -14.22
C ILE A 34 12.71 -4.16 -12.96
N LYS A 35 13.30 -3.46 -11.99
CA LYS A 35 12.57 -2.90 -10.86
C LYS A 35 11.50 -2.01 -11.48
N ARG A 36 10.29 -2.53 -11.61
CA ARG A 36 9.10 -1.77 -12.02
C ARG A 36 8.62 -0.88 -10.86
N GLY A 37 9.55 -0.34 -10.10
CA GLY A 37 9.28 0.73 -9.17
C GLY A 37 9.53 2.05 -9.90
N VAL A 38 8.57 2.94 -9.89
CA VAL A 38 8.81 4.32 -10.33
C VAL A 38 9.89 4.87 -9.41
N ALA A 39 11.11 5.02 -9.93
CA ALA A 39 12.17 5.67 -9.17
C ALA A 39 11.66 7.06 -8.75
N PRO A 40 11.88 7.48 -7.49
CA PRO A 40 11.49 8.82 -7.08
C PRO A 40 12.09 9.83 -8.07
N ILE A 41 11.24 10.60 -8.74
CA ILE A 41 11.71 11.64 -9.66
C ILE A 41 12.39 12.69 -8.78
N PRO A 42 13.70 12.93 -8.91
CA PRO A 42 14.36 13.96 -8.15
C PRO A 42 13.79 15.32 -8.59
N VAL A 43 13.26 16.07 -7.65
CA VAL A 43 12.86 17.46 -7.91
C VAL A 43 14.09 18.32 -7.84
N ILE A 44 14.34 19.09 -8.90
CA ILE A 44 15.47 20.00 -8.99
C ILE A 44 14.92 21.42 -8.86
N ASP A 45 15.51 22.22 -7.96
CA ASP A 45 15.14 23.62 -7.81
C ASP A 45 15.63 24.48 -8.99
N SER A 46 15.23 25.75 -9.03
CA SER A 46 15.65 26.70 -10.09
C SER A 46 17.15 26.96 -10.14
N LYS A 47 17.91 26.51 -9.15
CA LYS A 47 19.37 26.66 -9.07
C LYS A 47 20.11 25.34 -9.43
N GLY A 48 19.37 24.28 -9.79
CA GLY A 48 19.93 22.98 -10.15
C GLY A 48 20.22 22.05 -8.97
N ASN A 49 19.78 22.36 -7.74
CA ASN A 49 20.00 21.52 -6.59
C ASN A 49 18.86 20.47 -6.47
N GLN A 50 19.21 19.24 -6.08
CA GLN A 50 18.23 18.24 -5.76
C GLN A 50 17.51 18.60 -4.45
N VAL A 51 16.18 18.70 -4.53
CA VAL A 51 15.32 19.04 -3.38
C VAL A 51 14.73 17.75 -2.80
N VAL A 52 14.91 17.54 -1.51
CA VAL A 52 14.21 16.51 -0.75
C VAL A 52 12.81 17.04 -0.41
N LEU A 53 11.77 16.49 -1.05
CA LEU A 53 10.40 16.97 -0.87
C LEU A 53 9.80 16.62 0.48
N TYR A 54 10.20 15.49 1.04
CA TYR A 54 9.62 14.95 2.27
C TYR A 54 10.72 14.50 3.23
N LYS A 55 10.53 14.83 4.50
CA LYS A 55 11.38 14.36 5.59
C LYS A 55 11.16 12.86 5.83
N GLU A 56 9.91 12.45 5.92
CA GLU A 56 9.50 11.07 6.09
C GLU A 56 8.21 10.78 5.32
N SER A 57 7.98 9.49 5.07
CA SER A 57 6.78 8.99 4.38
C SER A 57 6.18 7.86 5.20
N HIS A 58 4.93 8.03 5.61
CA HIS A 58 4.24 7.07 6.47
C HIS A 58 2.94 6.62 5.84
N ALA A 59 2.62 5.33 6.00
CA ALA A 59 1.36 4.78 5.52
C ALA A 59 0.68 3.92 6.59
N LEU A 60 -0.62 4.14 6.78
CA LEU A 60 -1.50 3.26 7.53
C LEU A 60 -2.34 2.47 6.52
N ILE A 61 -2.20 1.15 6.53
CA ILE A 61 -2.89 0.22 5.65
C ILE A 61 -3.87 -0.59 6.49
N VAL A 62 -5.14 -0.50 6.16
CA VAL A 62 -6.20 -1.23 6.86
C VAL A 62 -6.87 -2.19 5.91
N GLY A 63 -6.93 -3.47 6.26
CA GLY A 63 -7.67 -4.48 5.51
C GLY A 63 -8.63 -5.25 6.40
N ILE A 64 -9.88 -5.39 5.97
CA ILE A 64 -10.89 -6.15 6.68
C ILE A 64 -11.46 -7.21 5.74
N SER A 65 -11.01 -8.43 5.94
CA SER A 65 -11.43 -9.62 5.18
C SER A 65 -12.43 -10.48 5.95
N GLU A 66 -12.42 -10.39 7.28
CA GLU A 66 -13.22 -11.23 8.18
C GLU A 66 -14.17 -10.35 9.01
N TYR A 67 -15.42 -10.77 9.10
CA TYR A 67 -16.50 -10.05 9.79
C TYR A 67 -17.23 -10.98 10.74
N SER A 68 -17.49 -10.54 11.96
CA SER A 68 -18.10 -11.36 12.99
C SER A 68 -19.63 -11.48 12.90
N SER A 69 -20.32 -10.61 12.15
CA SER A 69 -21.76 -10.47 12.26
C SER A 69 -22.45 -10.08 10.94
N GLY A 70 -22.73 -11.07 10.10
CA GLY A 70 -23.67 -10.94 8.98
C GLY A 70 -23.13 -10.32 7.70
N TRP A 71 -21.88 -9.89 7.66
CA TRP A 71 -21.22 -9.43 6.45
C TRP A 71 -20.52 -10.58 5.73
N PRO A 72 -20.55 -10.63 4.39
CA PRO A 72 -19.75 -11.58 3.63
C PRO A 72 -18.25 -11.40 3.90
N MET A 73 -17.48 -12.49 3.88
CA MET A 73 -16.03 -12.42 3.92
C MET A 73 -15.47 -11.87 2.61
N LEU A 74 -14.33 -11.18 2.68
CA LEU A 74 -13.61 -10.60 1.53
C LEU A 74 -12.20 -11.20 1.45
N PRO A 75 -12.05 -12.46 0.99
CA PRO A 75 -10.76 -13.18 1.05
C PRO A 75 -9.67 -12.51 0.17
N GLY A 76 -10.02 -11.70 -0.83
CA GLY A 76 -9.08 -10.96 -1.67
C GLY A 76 -8.33 -9.86 -0.93
N VAL A 77 -8.95 -9.26 0.10
CA VAL A 77 -8.39 -8.10 0.83
C VAL A 77 -7.03 -8.39 1.44
N GLN A 78 -6.78 -9.62 1.92
CA GLN A 78 -5.49 -9.97 2.48
C GLN A 78 -4.36 -9.82 1.45
N ASN A 79 -4.57 -10.33 0.23
CA ASN A 79 -3.61 -10.19 -0.86
C ASN A 79 -3.45 -8.71 -1.28
N ASP A 80 -4.53 -7.95 -1.28
CA ASP A 80 -4.50 -6.54 -1.69
C ASP A 80 -3.66 -5.71 -0.74
N ILE A 81 -3.82 -5.88 0.59
CA ILE A 81 -3.01 -5.14 1.58
C ILE A 81 -1.53 -5.53 1.52
N GLU A 82 -1.20 -6.79 1.23
CA GLU A 82 0.19 -7.25 1.07
C GLU A 82 0.84 -6.60 -0.15
N GLN A 83 0.13 -6.52 -1.28
CA GLN A 83 0.63 -5.88 -2.50
C GLN A 83 0.78 -4.36 -2.31
N VAL A 84 -0.19 -3.72 -1.66
CA VAL A 84 -0.12 -2.28 -1.36
C VAL A 84 1.03 -1.99 -0.41
N GLU A 85 1.21 -2.80 0.63
CA GLU A 85 2.33 -2.64 1.56
C GLU A 85 3.67 -2.77 0.84
N PHE A 86 3.82 -3.81 0.01
CA PHE A 86 5.03 -4.02 -0.78
C PHE A 86 5.33 -2.81 -1.67
N ALA A 87 4.34 -2.35 -2.42
CA ALA A 87 4.49 -1.20 -3.31
C ALA A 87 4.87 0.07 -2.54
N LEU A 88 4.27 0.32 -1.37
CA LEU A 88 4.57 1.49 -0.56
C LEU A 88 5.98 1.44 0.05
N LYS A 89 6.43 0.27 0.52
CA LYS A 89 7.81 0.08 1.00
C LYS A 89 8.84 0.33 -0.10
N GLU A 90 8.61 -0.16 -1.32
CA GLU A 90 9.47 0.10 -2.47
C GLU A 90 9.51 1.60 -2.84
N ASN A 91 8.49 2.38 -2.47
CA ASN A 91 8.41 3.82 -2.66
C ASN A 91 8.82 4.65 -1.42
N GLY A 92 9.49 4.01 -0.46
CA GLY A 92 10.10 4.67 0.70
C GLY A 92 9.13 5.02 1.83
N PHE A 93 7.95 4.39 1.88
CA PHE A 93 7.05 4.54 3.00
C PHE A 93 7.41 3.60 4.16
N ARG A 94 7.30 4.10 5.37
CA ARG A 94 7.20 3.29 6.58
C ARG A 94 5.74 2.92 6.77
N THR A 95 5.44 1.63 6.80
CA THR A 95 4.08 1.11 6.77
C THR A 95 3.66 0.54 8.13
N VAL A 96 2.42 0.79 8.49
CA VAL A 96 1.70 0.11 9.58
C VAL A 96 0.51 -0.61 8.96
N VAL A 97 0.43 -1.92 9.13
CA VAL A 97 -0.67 -2.75 8.63
C VAL A 97 -1.58 -3.15 9.78
N LEU A 98 -2.87 -2.96 9.59
CA LEU A 98 -3.91 -3.32 10.54
C LEU A 98 -4.92 -4.25 9.85
N SER A 99 -4.91 -5.53 10.25
CA SER A 99 -5.81 -6.55 9.70
C SER A 99 -7.00 -6.79 10.62
N ASN A 100 -8.20 -6.81 10.05
CA ASN A 100 -9.46 -7.12 10.72
C ASN A 100 -9.70 -6.34 12.04
N PRO A 101 -9.48 -5.01 12.07
CA PRO A 101 -9.67 -4.24 13.30
C PRO A 101 -11.14 -4.17 13.71
N SER A 102 -11.35 -4.16 15.03
CA SER A 102 -12.61 -3.70 15.63
C SER A 102 -12.77 -2.19 15.45
N HIS A 103 -13.97 -1.67 15.72
CA HIS A 103 -14.24 -0.22 15.70
C HIS A 103 -13.21 0.58 16.51
N ASP A 104 -12.99 0.19 17.77
CA ASP A 104 -12.09 0.91 18.66
C ASP A 104 -10.64 0.84 18.21
N ALA A 105 -10.21 -0.33 17.71
CA ALA A 105 -8.85 -0.51 17.19
C ALA A 105 -8.64 0.32 15.93
N LEU A 106 -9.60 0.35 15.00
CA LEU A 106 -9.54 1.15 13.78
C LEU A 106 -9.46 2.65 14.10
N LYS A 107 -10.38 3.14 14.92
CA LYS A 107 -10.41 4.54 15.33
C LYS A 107 -9.11 4.97 16.00
N LYS A 108 -8.65 4.19 16.98
CA LYS A 108 -7.39 4.46 17.70
C LYS A 108 -6.18 4.45 16.77
N ALA A 109 -6.12 3.52 15.81
CA ALA A 109 -5.02 3.46 14.86
C ALA A 109 -4.96 4.71 13.97
N ILE A 110 -6.10 5.20 13.49
CA ILE A 110 -6.17 6.44 12.70
C ILE A 110 -5.74 7.64 13.54
N GLU A 111 -6.26 7.78 14.76
CA GLU A 111 -5.92 8.88 15.66
C GLU A 111 -4.43 8.88 16.02
N ASN A 112 -3.87 7.72 16.35
CA ASN A 112 -2.43 7.59 16.62
C ASN A 112 -1.60 7.96 15.40
N PHE A 113 -1.95 7.44 14.23
CA PHE A 113 -1.23 7.71 12.98
C PHE A 113 -1.16 9.22 12.67
N ILE A 114 -2.27 9.94 12.87
CA ILE A 114 -2.34 11.39 12.66
C ILE A 114 -1.53 12.13 13.74
N ASN A 115 -1.63 11.72 15.00
CA ASN A 115 -0.92 12.38 16.10
C ASN A 115 0.60 12.18 16.02
N GLU A 116 1.05 10.99 15.61
CA GLU A 116 2.48 10.66 15.55
C GLU A 116 3.16 11.20 14.29
N HIS A 117 2.46 11.19 13.16
CA HIS A 117 3.08 11.47 11.86
C HIS A 117 2.47 12.66 11.11
N GLY A 118 1.23 13.03 11.43
CA GLY A 118 0.47 14.06 10.73
C GLY A 118 0.82 15.48 11.14
N GLN A 119 1.54 15.70 12.22
CA GLN A 119 1.87 17.04 12.73
C GLN A 119 3.15 17.61 12.14
N GLU A 120 3.98 16.79 11.49
CA GLU A 120 5.20 17.24 10.82
C GLU A 120 4.88 17.70 9.40
N VAL A 121 5.12 18.99 9.12
CA VAL A 121 4.75 19.63 7.84
C VAL A 121 5.44 18.98 6.65
N ASP A 122 6.68 18.55 6.81
CA ASP A 122 7.48 17.96 5.71
C ASP A 122 7.31 16.45 5.57
N ASN A 123 6.38 15.84 6.29
CA ASN A 123 5.98 14.46 6.06
C ASN A 123 5.00 14.35 4.89
N ARG A 124 4.92 13.14 4.30
CA ARG A 124 3.77 12.73 3.48
C ARG A 124 3.11 11.50 4.08
N LEU A 125 1.79 11.51 4.04
CA LEU A 125 0.97 10.48 4.63
C LEU A 125 0.14 9.76 3.57
N LEU A 126 -0.09 8.47 3.78
CA LEU A 126 -1.04 7.68 3.01
C LEU A 126 -1.90 6.84 3.96
N PHE A 127 -3.20 6.94 3.82
CA PHE A 127 -4.17 6.05 4.45
C PHE A 127 -4.83 5.20 3.38
N TYR A 128 -4.73 3.89 3.50
CA TYR A 128 -5.40 2.93 2.63
C TYR A 128 -6.36 2.08 3.44
N PHE A 129 -7.59 1.93 2.95
CA PHE A 129 -8.62 1.07 3.53
C PHE A 129 -9.18 0.14 2.46
N ALA A 130 -9.17 -1.17 2.72
CA ALA A 130 -9.84 -2.19 1.93
C ALA A 130 -10.81 -2.98 2.81
N GLY A 131 -12.10 -3.04 2.42
CA GLY A 131 -13.13 -3.70 3.20
C GLY A 131 -14.54 -3.27 2.80
N HIS A 132 -15.56 -3.71 3.56
CA HIS A 132 -16.93 -3.26 3.32
C HIS A 132 -17.11 -1.79 3.65
N GLY A 133 -17.82 -1.11 2.76
CA GLY A 133 -18.48 0.16 3.02
C GLY A 133 -20.00 -0.01 3.03
N HIS A 134 -20.68 0.81 3.80
CA HIS A 134 -22.14 0.81 3.84
C HIS A 134 -22.68 2.23 3.86
N THR A 135 -23.79 2.44 3.15
CA THR A 135 -24.49 3.72 3.14
C THR A 135 -25.85 3.57 3.81
N LEU A 136 -26.10 4.39 4.82
CA LEU A 136 -27.40 4.52 5.44
C LEU A 136 -28.12 5.76 4.91
N LYS A 137 -29.37 5.59 4.52
CA LYS A 137 -30.28 6.71 4.23
C LYS A 137 -30.82 7.30 5.53
N LEU A 138 -30.58 8.57 5.74
CA LEU A 138 -31.10 9.31 6.87
C LEU A 138 -32.53 9.79 6.62
N SER A 139 -33.24 10.13 7.71
CA SER A 139 -34.66 10.51 7.66
C SER A 139 -34.97 11.75 6.82
N PHE A 140 -33.92 12.58 6.57
CA PHE A 140 -34.08 13.82 5.79
C PHE A 140 -33.61 13.69 4.34
N GLY A 141 -33.37 12.45 3.85
CA GLY A 141 -33.00 12.19 2.47
C GLY A 141 -31.51 12.29 2.18
N GLU A 142 -30.66 12.51 3.19
CA GLU A 142 -29.22 12.48 3.08
C GLU A 142 -28.70 11.05 3.22
N ASP A 143 -27.61 10.77 2.51
CA ASP A 143 -26.92 9.48 2.57
C ASP A 143 -25.65 9.62 3.43
N MET A 144 -25.47 8.70 4.38
CA MET A 144 -24.29 8.67 5.25
C MET A 144 -23.49 7.39 5.04
N GLY A 145 -22.23 7.53 4.66
CA GLY A 145 -21.30 6.44 4.45
C GLY A 145 -20.58 6.00 5.73
N TYR A 146 -20.33 4.71 5.82
CA TYR A 146 -19.60 4.10 6.93
C TYR A 146 -18.54 3.10 6.42
N PHE A 147 -17.36 3.13 7.00
CA PHE A 147 -16.49 1.96 6.99
C PHE A 147 -17.06 0.92 7.94
N VAL A 148 -16.96 -0.34 7.57
CA VAL A 148 -17.47 -1.46 8.37
C VAL A 148 -16.31 -2.15 9.07
N PRO A 149 -16.06 -1.93 10.38
CA PRO A 149 -15.09 -2.68 11.15
C PRO A 149 -15.47 -4.15 11.29
N ALA A 150 -14.48 -5.00 11.62
CA ALA A 150 -14.68 -6.46 11.72
C ALA A 150 -15.77 -6.87 12.72
N ASP A 151 -16.01 -6.06 13.75
CA ASP A 151 -16.98 -6.32 14.81
C ASP A 151 -18.33 -5.59 14.63
N ALA A 152 -18.51 -4.82 13.54
CA ALA A 152 -19.75 -4.13 13.26
C ALA A 152 -20.82 -5.12 12.71
N PRO A 153 -22.01 -5.23 13.32
CA PRO A 153 -23.05 -6.10 12.81
C PRO A 153 -23.68 -5.53 11.52
N HIS A 154 -24.29 -6.40 10.72
CA HIS A 154 -25.03 -5.95 9.56
C HIS A 154 -26.28 -5.17 9.98
N PRO A 155 -26.56 -3.96 9.44
CA PRO A 155 -27.63 -3.07 9.94
C PRO A 155 -29.04 -3.63 9.75
N GLN A 156 -29.26 -4.61 8.88
CA GLN A 156 -30.53 -5.34 8.78
C GLN A 156 -30.75 -6.32 9.95
N GLN A 157 -29.67 -6.75 10.61
CA GLN A 157 -29.76 -7.64 11.78
C GLN A 157 -29.78 -6.85 13.09
N ASP A 158 -28.89 -5.87 13.20
CA ASP A 158 -28.78 -5.00 14.37
C ASP A 158 -28.37 -3.57 13.95
N LYS A 159 -29.34 -2.72 13.70
CA LYS A 159 -29.11 -1.32 13.31
C LYS A 159 -28.45 -0.51 14.43
N HIS A 160 -28.79 -0.74 15.68
CA HIS A 160 -28.22 0.00 16.81
C HIS A 160 -26.75 -0.38 17.03
N GLY A 161 -26.44 -1.66 16.99
CA GLY A 161 -25.08 -2.14 17.04
C GLY A 161 -24.22 -1.63 15.86
N PHE A 162 -24.80 -1.58 14.64
CA PHE A 162 -24.13 -1.00 13.50
C PHE A 162 -23.82 0.49 13.68
N LEU A 163 -24.77 1.28 14.13
CA LEU A 163 -24.57 2.72 14.39
C LEU A 163 -23.51 2.98 15.48
N SER A 164 -23.38 2.05 16.43
CA SER A 164 -22.36 2.13 17.49
C SER A 164 -20.96 1.74 17.01
N LYS A 165 -20.85 0.83 16.02
CA LYS A 165 -19.59 0.23 15.60
C LYS A 165 -19.16 0.56 14.16
N GLY A 166 -20.08 1.03 13.33
CA GLY A 166 -19.72 1.57 12.01
C GLY A 166 -18.91 2.86 12.17
N LEU A 167 -17.81 2.99 11.44
CA LEU A 167 -17.03 4.23 11.48
C LEU A 167 -17.53 5.19 10.41
N ASN A 168 -18.16 6.28 10.83
CA ASN A 168 -18.69 7.29 9.92
C ASN A 168 -17.58 7.93 9.07
N MET A 169 -17.79 7.95 7.76
CA MET A 169 -16.81 8.49 6.80
C MET A 169 -16.61 10.00 6.92
N GLU A 170 -17.56 10.76 7.46
CA GLU A 170 -17.39 12.19 7.71
C GLU A 170 -16.24 12.47 8.70
N LEU A 171 -15.93 11.52 9.60
CA LEU A 171 -14.76 11.61 10.46
C LEU A 171 -13.46 11.72 9.67
N MET A 172 -13.39 11.18 8.45
CA MET A 172 -12.19 11.32 7.61
C MET A 172 -11.95 12.79 7.22
N GLN A 173 -13.01 13.58 7.04
CA GLN A 173 -12.87 15.01 6.79
C GLN A 173 -12.37 15.75 8.05
N VAL A 174 -12.84 15.33 9.23
CA VAL A 174 -12.35 15.89 10.50
C VAL A 174 -10.89 15.54 10.71
N TYR A 175 -10.51 14.29 10.48
CA TYR A 175 -9.13 13.82 10.57
C TYR A 175 -8.22 14.52 9.55
N ALA A 176 -8.66 14.68 8.32
CA ALA A 176 -7.90 15.39 7.29
C ALA A 176 -7.59 16.84 7.69
N LYS A 177 -8.51 17.53 8.39
CA LYS A 177 -8.29 18.89 8.90
C LYS A 177 -7.29 18.97 10.05
N GLN A 178 -7.05 17.87 10.76
CA GLN A 178 -6.05 17.82 11.85
C GLN A 178 -4.63 17.59 11.33
N ILE A 179 -4.47 17.16 10.09
CA ILE A 179 -3.18 16.88 9.48
C ILE A 179 -2.53 18.20 9.06
N GLN A 180 -1.30 18.43 9.54
CA GLN A 180 -0.45 19.58 9.16
C GLN A 180 0.52 19.23 8.03
N SER A 181 0.72 17.95 7.74
CA SER A 181 1.61 17.49 6.66
C SER A 181 1.14 18.02 5.31
N LYS A 182 2.10 18.47 4.46
CA LYS A 182 1.84 19.05 3.13
C LYS A 182 0.99 18.17 2.23
N HIS A 183 1.18 16.85 2.33
CA HIS A 183 0.48 15.89 1.49
C HIS A 183 -0.04 14.73 2.31
N ALA A 184 -1.34 14.53 2.27
CA ALA A 184 -2.02 13.36 2.81
C ALA A 184 -2.96 12.79 1.73
N LEU A 185 -2.81 11.51 1.44
CA LEU A 185 -3.63 10.78 0.47
C LEU A 185 -4.48 9.75 1.20
N PHE A 186 -5.78 9.77 0.95
CA PHE A 186 -6.74 8.78 1.44
C PHE A 186 -7.23 7.97 0.26
N LEU A 187 -7.04 6.65 0.30
CA LEU A 187 -7.48 5.70 -0.71
C LEU A 187 -8.45 4.71 -0.08
N PHE A 188 -9.63 4.58 -0.69
CA PHE A 188 -10.67 3.68 -0.20
C PHE A 188 -11.03 2.68 -1.29
N ASP A 189 -10.69 1.42 -1.05
CA ASP A 189 -11.12 0.27 -1.84
C ASP A 189 -12.34 -0.36 -1.15
N SER A 190 -13.49 0.25 -1.40
CA SER A 190 -14.73 -0.08 -0.71
C SER A 190 -15.94 0.40 -1.51
N CYS A 191 -17.00 -0.40 -1.54
CA CYS A 191 -18.23 -0.05 -2.25
C CYS A 191 -19.07 0.93 -1.45
N PHE A 192 -19.11 2.18 -1.86
CA PHE A 192 -20.03 3.19 -1.33
C PHE A 192 -21.02 3.59 -2.41
N SER A 193 -22.31 3.52 -2.14
CA SER A 193 -23.36 4.00 -3.05
C SER A 193 -23.43 5.54 -3.04
N GLY A 194 -22.41 6.19 -3.63
CA GLY A 194 -22.50 7.59 -4.07
C GLY A 194 -22.39 8.70 -3.02
N SER A 195 -22.28 8.42 -1.71
CA SER A 195 -22.40 9.43 -0.65
C SER A 195 -21.11 10.17 -0.26
N PHE A 196 -19.95 9.86 -0.87
CA PHE A 196 -18.66 10.35 -0.37
C PHE A 196 -18.26 11.77 -0.84
N PHE A 197 -18.84 12.30 -1.90
CA PHE A 197 -18.36 13.53 -2.52
C PHE A 197 -19.40 14.64 -2.70
N SER A 198 -20.31 14.83 -1.78
CA SER A 198 -21.00 16.12 -1.72
C SER A 198 -20.09 17.17 -1.05
N ILE A 199 -18.95 17.48 -1.69
CA ILE A 199 -18.18 18.68 -1.33
C ILE A 199 -19.02 19.86 -1.80
N SER A 200 -19.81 20.44 -0.91
CA SER A 200 -20.31 21.80 -1.07
C SER A 200 -19.11 22.72 -1.17
N ARG A 201 -18.70 23.07 -2.40
CA ARG A 201 -17.92 24.26 -2.62
C ARG A 201 -18.86 25.45 -2.30
N SER A 202 -18.82 25.93 -1.07
CA SER A 202 -19.26 27.27 -0.79
C SER A 202 -18.25 28.23 -1.44
N VAL A 203 -18.67 28.87 -2.50
CA VAL A 203 -18.00 29.99 -3.16
C VAL A 203 -18.04 31.18 -2.23
#